data_626a2ced079b8183f8e519ffcdee56de
#
_entry.id   626a2ced079b8183f8e519ffcdee56de
#
_cell.length_a   1.000
_cell.length_b   1.000
_cell.length_c   1.000
_cell.angle_alpha   90.00
_cell.angle_beta   90.00
_cell.angle_gamma   90.00
#
_symmetry.space_group_name_H-M   'P 1'
#
loop_
_entity.id
_entity.type
_entity.pdbx_description
1 polymer ?
#
loop_
_entity_poly.entity_id
_entity_poly.type
_entity_poly.pdbx_seq_one_letter_code
_entity_poly.pdbx_strand_id
1 'polypeptide(L)'
;MIKIHNLEKSFGNNHVLNGVNIEITKGECVCVIGPSGSGKSTFLRCINLLEQPDAGEILINGKDILKPGLDLDEFRANLGMVFQHFNLFPNMTVKENIKLAPVRLQKWTKEEADEKAVELLKRVGLEDKADTYPNKLSGGQKQRVAIARALAMNP
;
A
#
# COMPACT_ATOMS: atom_id res chain seq x y z
N MET A 1 1.98 9.81 12.44
CA MET A 1 3.35 9.66 12.94
C MET A 1 3.66 8.19 13.05
N ILE A 2 4.82 7.76 12.52
CA ILE A 2 5.32 6.38 12.61
C ILE A 2 6.63 6.42 13.39
N LYS A 3 6.77 5.55 14.40
CA LYS A 3 8.03 5.35 15.12
C LYS A 3 8.39 3.88 15.06
N ILE A 4 9.61 3.60 14.72
CA ILE A 4 10.15 2.25 14.61
C ILE A 4 11.40 2.17 15.48
N HIS A 5 11.44 1.17 16.36
CA HIS A 5 12.55 0.95 17.28
C HIS A 5 13.09 -0.46 17.10
N ASN A 6 14.40 -0.53 16.86
CA ASN A 6 15.16 -1.76 16.79
C ASN A 6 14.50 -2.86 15.93
N LEU A 7 13.99 -2.47 14.74
CA LEU A 7 13.29 -3.40 13.86
C LEU A 7 14.25 -4.40 13.24
N GLU A 8 13.95 -5.68 13.42
CA GLU A 8 14.76 -6.78 12.91
C GLU A 8 13.93 -7.71 12.02
N LYS A 9 14.55 -8.20 10.94
CA LYS A 9 13.98 -9.22 10.08
C LYS A 9 15.04 -10.06 9.41
N SER A 10 14.88 -11.37 9.52
CA SER A 10 15.74 -12.36 8.87
C SER A 10 14.94 -13.33 8.00
N PHE A 11 15.57 -13.88 6.99
CA PHE A 11 15.06 -14.98 6.18
C PHE A 11 16.10 -16.13 6.22
N GLY A 12 15.82 -17.14 7.03
CA GLY A 12 16.80 -18.16 7.35
C GLY A 12 18.04 -17.52 8.02
N ASN A 13 19.21 -17.74 7.46
CA ASN A 13 20.47 -17.18 7.95
C ASN A 13 20.77 -15.76 7.44
N ASN A 14 19.91 -15.18 6.63
CA ASN A 14 20.13 -13.85 6.05
C ASN A 14 19.42 -12.78 6.87
N HIS A 15 20.20 -11.97 7.61
CA HIS A 15 19.71 -10.80 8.35
C HIS A 15 19.49 -9.63 7.38
N VAL A 16 18.22 -9.28 7.13
CA VAL A 16 17.84 -8.27 6.14
C VAL A 16 17.59 -6.91 6.78
N LEU A 17 16.93 -6.88 7.94
CA LEU A 17 16.80 -5.68 8.76
C LEU A 17 17.51 -5.95 10.09
N ASN A 18 18.41 -5.06 10.47
CA ASN A 18 19.28 -5.23 11.62
C ASN A 18 19.22 -3.98 12.51
N GLY A 19 18.24 -3.95 13.40
CA GLY A 19 18.09 -2.88 14.38
C GLY A 19 17.72 -1.51 13.77
N VAL A 20 16.78 -1.48 12.80
CA VAL A 20 16.38 -0.23 12.13
C VAL A 20 15.59 0.66 13.08
N ASN A 21 16.02 1.92 13.21
CA ASN A 21 15.37 2.94 14.01
C ASN A 21 15.01 4.14 13.11
N ILE A 22 13.75 4.58 13.12
CA ILE A 22 13.30 5.75 12.37
C ILE A 22 12.05 6.35 13.01
N GLU A 23 11.93 7.67 12.94
CA GLU A 23 10.72 8.40 13.26
C GLU A 23 10.27 9.19 12.03
N ILE A 24 8.99 9.07 11.66
CA ILE A 24 8.38 9.76 10.53
C ILE A 24 7.21 10.58 11.05
N THR A 25 7.27 11.89 10.85
CA THR A 25 6.23 12.82 11.30
C THR A 25 5.09 12.93 10.29
N LYS A 26 3.97 13.50 10.71
CA LYS A 26 2.83 13.70 9.81
C LYS A 26 3.17 14.70 8.71
N GLY A 27 2.88 14.32 7.46
CA GLY A 27 3.14 15.16 6.28
C GLY A 27 4.56 15.03 5.73
N GLU A 28 5.43 14.27 6.40
CA GLU A 28 6.80 14.04 5.93
C GLU A 28 6.82 13.07 4.75
N CYS A 29 7.71 13.34 3.79
CA CYS A 29 8.02 12.45 2.70
C CYS A 29 9.42 11.86 2.90
N VAL A 30 9.50 10.56 3.13
CA VAL A 30 10.76 9.84 3.38
C VAL A 30 11.15 9.03 2.15
N CYS A 31 12.41 9.16 1.72
CA CYS A 31 12.97 8.36 0.64
C CYS A 31 13.94 7.31 1.21
N VAL A 32 13.66 6.03 0.91
CA VAL A 32 14.53 4.92 1.32
C VAL A 32 15.39 4.52 0.13
N ILE A 33 16.71 4.72 0.23
CA ILE A 33 17.70 4.44 -0.81
C ILE A 33 18.63 3.30 -0.41
N GLY A 34 19.19 2.63 -1.40
CA GLY A 34 20.14 1.52 -1.21
C GLY A 34 20.19 0.58 -2.41
N PRO A 35 21.18 -0.31 -2.51
CA PRO A 35 21.31 -1.27 -3.60
C PRO A 35 20.15 -2.27 -3.66
N SER A 36 20.03 -3.01 -4.76
CA SER A 36 19.07 -4.13 -4.86
C SER A 36 19.38 -5.17 -3.77
N GLY A 37 18.33 -5.70 -3.12
CA GLY A 37 18.48 -6.68 -2.04
C GLY A 37 18.79 -6.09 -0.66
N SER A 38 18.93 -4.78 -0.50
CA SER A 38 19.25 -4.15 0.82
C SER A 38 18.09 -4.07 1.82
N GLY A 39 16.98 -4.76 1.58
CA GLY A 39 15.87 -4.83 2.54
C GLY A 39 14.81 -3.74 2.43
N LYS A 40 14.91 -2.77 1.49
CA LYS A 40 13.94 -1.66 1.35
C LYS A 40 12.49 -2.12 1.26
N SER A 41 12.22 -3.11 0.41
CA SER A 41 10.86 -3.66 0.25
C SER A 41 10.42 -4.46 1.48
N THR A 42 11.35 -5.15 2.15
CA THR A 42 11.09 -5.85 3.41
C THR A 42 10.71 -4.87 4.50
N PHE A 43 11.44 -3.76 4.63
CA PHE A 43 11.14 -2.69 5.57
C PHE A 43 9.71 -2.14 5.36
N LEU A 44 9.34 -1.79 4.12
CA LEU A 44 7.98 -1.32 3.82
C LEU A 44 6.91 -2.38 4.11
N ARG A 45 7.21 -3.66 3.85
CA ARG A 45 6.29 -4.77 4.14
C ARG A 45 6.15 -5.05 5.64
N CYS A 46 7.16 -4.77 6.43
CA CYS A 46 7.05 -4.83 7.89
C CYS A 46 6.12 -3.74 8.44
N ILE A 47 6.16 -2.53 7.88
CA ILE A 47 5.28 -1.42 8.32
C ILE A 47 3.80 -1.73 8.09
N ASN A 48 3.45 -2.43 7.02
CA ASN A 48 2.05 -2.82 6.73
C ASN A 48 1.71 -4.26 7.14
N LEU A 49 2.62 -4.93 7.86
CA LEU A 49 2.51 -6.31 8.33
C LEU A 49 2.24 -7.35 7.23
N LEU A 50 2.60 -7.04 5.97
CA LEU A 50 2.69 -8.06 4.92
C LEU A 50 3.88 -9.00 5.16
N GLU A 51 4.87 -8.53 5.92
CA GLU A 51 5.98 -9.30 6.46
C GLU A 51 6.03 -9.11 7.96
N GLN A 52 6.01 -10.20 8.73
CA GLN A 52 6.08 -10.12 10.19
C GLN A 52 7.54 -9.87 10.62
N PRO A 53 7.85 -8.79 11.36
CA PRO A 53 9.16 -8.60 11.97
C PRO A 53 9.50 -9.72 12.95
N ASP A 54 10.79 -9.98 13.13
CA ASP A 54 11.26 -10.96 14.10
C ASP A 54 11.46 -10.33 15.49
N ALA A 55 11.82 -9.03 15.53
CA ALA A 55 11.95 -8.24 16.75
C ALA A 55 11.75 -6.75 16.48
N GLY A 56 11.67 -5.96 17.56
CA GLY A 56 11.50 -4.52 17.52
C GLY A 56 10.07 -4.07 17.79
N GLU A 57 9.83 -2.77 17.62
CA GLU A 57 8.54 -2.13 17.86
C GLU A 57 8.18 -1.23 16.67
N ILE A 58 6.91 -1.23 16.28
CA ILE A 58 6.37 -0.30 15.28
C ILE A 58 5.15 0.39 15.86
N LEU A 59 5.27 1.68 16.11
CA LEU A 59 4.20 2.54 16.61
C LEU A 59 3.62 3.38 15.47
N ILE A 60 2.34 3.24 15.20
CA ILE A 60 1.61 4.10 14.26
C ILE A 60 0.57 4.91 15.05
N ASN A 61 0.71 6.23 15.04
CA ASN A 61 -0.10 7.15 15.84
C ASN A 61 -0.14 6.77 17.34
N GLY A 62 1.00 6.30 17.88
CA GLY A 62 1.14 5.89 19.26
C GLY A 62 0.63 4.49 19.60
N LYS A 63 0.05 3.77 18.64
CA LYS A 63 -0.42 2.39 18.81
C LYS A 63 0.63 1.42 18.27
N ASP A 64 1.08 0.49 19.11
CA ASP A 64 1.97 -0.58 18.68
C ASP A 64 1.19 -1.62 17.85
N ILE A 65 1.61 -1.76 16.58
CA ILE A 65 0.94 -2.63 15.62
C ILE A 65 1.37 -4.10 15.71
N LEU A 66 2.40 -4.40 16.50
CA LEU A 66 2.90 -5.77 16.70
C LEU A 66 2.21 -6.48 17.87
N LYS A 67 1.47 -5.74 18.71
CA LYS A 67 0.75 -6.31 19.85
C LYS A 67 -0.47 -7.13 19.43
N PRO A 68 -0.80 -8.20 20.20
CA PRO A 68 -2.00 -8.98 19.98
C PRO A 68 -3.28 -8.13 19.98
N GLY A 69 -4.28 -8.54 19.18
CA GLY A 69 -5.59 -7.88 19.14
C GLY A 69 -5.72 -6.77 18.09
N LEU A 70 -4.72 -6.59 17.22
CA LEU A 70 -4.87 -5.71 16.05
C LEU A 70 -5.78 -6.38 15.01
N ASP A 71 -6.83 -5.67 14.59
CA ASP A 71 -7.57 -6.04 13.37
C ASP A 71 -6.72 -5.67 12.15
N LEU A 72 -6.13 -6.70 11.52
CA LEU A 72 -5.22 -6.52 10.39
C LEU A 72 -5.92 -5.98 9.15
N ASP A 73 -7.19 -6.33 8.94
CA ASP A 73 -7.93 -5.89 7.76
C ASP A 73 -8.31 -4.42 7.89
N GLU A 74 -8.79 -4.00 9.06
CA GLU A 74 -9.04 -2.59 9.36
C GLU A 74 -7.75 -1.77 9.31
N PHE A 75 -6.66 -2.28 9.89
CA PHE A 75 -5.37 -1.63 9.88
C PHE A 75 -4.86 -1.39 8.45
N ARG A 76 -4.85 -2.43 7.62
CA ARG A 76 -4.40 -2.35 6.22
C ARG A 76 -5.32 -1.51 5.35
N ALA A 77 -6.62 -1.45 5.65
CA ALA A 77 -7.57 -0.60 4.94
C ALA A 77 -7.26 0.90 5.06
N ASN A 78 -6.48 1.29 6.07
CA ASN A 78 -6.02 2.67 6.30
C ASN A 78 -4.62 2.95 5.78
N LEU A 79 -3.96 1.97 5.15
CA LEU A 79 -2.62 2.09 4.56
C LEU A 79 -2.69 1.94 3.04
N GLY A 80 -2.25 2.95 2.31
CA GLY A 80 -2.08 2.85 0.87
C GLY A 80 -0.71 2.25 0.52
N MET A 81 -0.68 1.20 -0.31
CA MET A 81 0.57 0.65 -0.85
C MET A 81 0.50 0.50 -2.36
N VAL A 82 1.56 0.95 -3.04
CA VAL A 82 1.77 0.74 -4.47
C VAL A 82 2.94 -0.21 -4.65
N PHE A 83 2.67 -1.38 -5.25
CA PHE A 83 3.69 -2.41 -5.48
C PHE A 83 4.51 -2.14 -6.75
N GLN A 84 5.74 -2.63 -6.79
CA GLN A 84 6.63 -2.51 -7.94
C GLN A 84 6.03 -3.15 -9.22
N HIS A 85 5.30 -4.26 -9.10
CA HIS A 85 4.63 -4.95 -10.21
C HIS A 85 3.16 -4.55 -10.37
N PHE A 86 2.74 -3.42 -9.77
CA PHE A 86 1.38 -2.84 -9.82
C PHE A 86 0.29 -3.73 -9.22
N ASN A 87 0.36 -5.05 -9.37
CA ASN A 87 -0.58 -6.07 -8.87
C ASN A 87 -2.05 -5.73 -9.18
N LEU A 88 -2.32 -5.30 -10.42
CA LEU A 88 -3.67 -5.11 -10.92
C LEU A 88 -4.31 -6.46 -11.21
N PHE A 89 -5.59 -6.59 -10.93
CA PHE A 89 -6.38 -7.77 -11.26
C PHE A 89 -6.60 -7.82 -12.80
N PRO A 90 -6.02 -8.80 -13.50
CA PRO A 90 -6.00 -8.80 -14.97
C PRO A 90 -7.37 -9.07 -15.60
N ASN A 91 -8.27 -9.70 -14.86
CA ASN A 91 -9.64 -10.04 -15.24
C ASN A 91 -10.68 -8.96 -14.90
N MET A 92 -10.24 -7.82 -14.40
CA MET A 92 -11.07 -6.67 -14.07
C MET A 92 -10.62 -5.45 -14.87
N THR A 93 -11.56 -4.59 -15.24
CA THR A 93 -11.26 -3.30 -15.85
C THR A 93 -10.51 -2.39 -14.89
N VAL A 94 -9.97 -1.31 -15.39
CA VAL A 94 -9.29 -0.27 -14.57
C VAL A 94 -10.23 0.27 -13.49
N LYS A 95 -11.45 0.61 -13.85
CA LYS A 95 -12.48 1.10 -12.93
C LYS A 95 -12.82 0.06 -11.85
N GLU A 96 -12.98 -1.20 -12.24
CA GLU A 96 -13.25 -2.29 -11.30
C GLU A 96 -12.09 -2.54 -10.34
N ASN A 97 -10.84 -2.44 -10.79
CA ASN A 97 -9.67 -2.51 -9.93
C ASN A 97 -9.67 -1.43 -8.84
N ILE A 98 -10.11 -0.21 -9.16
CA ILE A 98 -10.12 0.91 -8.22
C ILE A 98 -11.26 0.75 -7.19
N LYS A 99 -12.47 0.41 -7.64
CA LYS A 99 -13.64 0.37 -6.77
C LYS A 99 -13.78 -0.91 -5.94
N LEU A 100 -13.04 -1.98 -6.25
CA LEU A 100 -13.20 -3.30 -5.62
C LEU A 100 -13.12 -3.23 -4.09
N ALA A 101 -12.02 -2.70 -3.55
CA ALA A 101 -11.81 -2.66 -2.11
C ALA A 101 -12.78 -1.69 -1.39
N PRO A 102 -12.96 -0.44 -1.84
CA PRO A 102 -13.90 0.48 -1.20
C PRO A 102 -15.34 -0.04 -1.15
N VAL A 103 -15.81 -0.68 -2.21
CA VAL A 103 -17.15 -1.27 -2.24
C VAL A 103 -17.24 -2.49 -1.33
N ARG A 104 -16.25 -3.39 -1.40
CA ARG A 104 -16.23 -4.61 -0.57
C ARG A 104 -16.17 -4.31 0.93
N LEU A 105 -15.46 -3.24 1.31
CA LEU A 105 -15.34 -2.77 2.69
C LEU A 105 -16.43 -1.75 3.06
N GLN A 106 -17.46 -1.59 2.24
CA GLN A 106 -18.61 -0.70 2.47
C GLN A 106 -18.24 0.78 2.73
N LYS A 107 -17.06 1.21 2.24
CA LYS A 107 -16.64 2.63 2.26
C LYS A 107 -17.34 3.44 1.16
N TRP A 108 -17.70 2.78 0.05
CA TRP A 108 -18.47 3.35 -1.05
C TRP A 108 -19.73 2.53 -1.29
N THR A 109 -20.84 3.18 -1.62
CA THR A 109 -22.00 2.50 -2.16
C THR A 109 -21.73 2.03 -3.59
N LYS A 110 -22.51 1.09 -4.10
CA LYS A 110 -22.35 0.63 -5.49
C LYS A 110 -22.68 1.71 -6.49
N GLU A 111 -23.63 2.57 -6.13
CA GLU A 111 -24.15 3.67 -6.96
C GLU A 111 -23.11 4.75 -7.19
N GLU A 112 -22.37 5.15 -6.13
CA GLU A 112 -21.35 6.19 -6.19
C GLU A 112 -19.95 5.70 -6.63
N ALA A 113 -19.74 4.38 -6.61
CA ALA A 113 -18.41 3.80 -6.80
C ALA A 113 -17.85 4.05 -8.23
N ASP A 114 -18.71 4.05 -9.24
CA ASP A 114 -18.27 4.29 -10.61
C ASP A 114 -17.86 5.73 -10.83
N GLU A 115 -18.60 6.68 -10.29
CA GLU A 115 -18.30 8.10 -10.36
C GLU A 115 -16.99 8.43 -9.63
N LYS A 116 -16.85 7.97 -8.39
CA LYS A 116 -15.62 8.15 -7.59
C LYS A 116 -14.38 7.51 -8.23
N ALA A 117 -14.53 6.33 -8.84
CA ALA A 117 -13.43 5.69 -9.54
C ALA A 117 -12.99 6.49 -10.78
N VAL A 118 -13.95 7.03 -11.56
CA VAL A 118 -13.65 7.88 -12.72
C VAL A 118 -13.01 9.19 -12.28
N GLU A 119 -13.46 9.80 -11.18
CA GLU A 119 -12.83 11.00 -10.62
C GLU A 119 -11.35 10.76 -10.27
N LEU A 120 -11.04 9.62 -9.62
CA LEU A 120 -9.65 9.25 -9.32
C LEU A 120 -8.83 9.01 -10.60
N LEU A 121 -9.44 8.40 -11.63
CA LEU A 121 -8.78 8.21 -12.92
C LEU A 121 -8.49 9.54 -13.60
N LYS A 122 -9.40 10.50 -13.52
CA LYS A 122 -9.19 11.87 -14.03
C LYS A 122 -7.99 12.53 -13.33
N ARG A 123 -7.84 12.39 -12.01
CA ARG A 123 -6.68 12.92 -11.27
C ARG A 123 -5.34 12.37 -11.74
N VAL A 124 -5.31 11.16 -12.29
CA VAL A 124 -4.10 10.53 -12.83
C VAL A 124 -4.03 10.56 -14.37
N GLY A 125 -4.95 11.27 -15.05
CA GLY A 125 -5.00 11.44 -16.50
C GLY A 125 -5.27 10.14 -17.27
N LEU A 126 -6.23 9.34 -16.81
CA LEU A 126 -6.61 8.03 -17.38
C LEU A 126 -8.14 7.83 -17.42
N GLU A 127 -8.92 8.89 -17.48
CA GLU A 127 -10.39 8.79 -17.50
C GLU A 127 -10.90 8.01 -18.72
N ASP A 128 -10.23 8.14 -19.87
CA ASP A 128 -10.54 7.43 -21.11
C ASP A 128 -10.24 5.93 -21.06
N LYS A 129 -9.57 5.46 -20.01
CA LYS A 129 -9.18 4.06 -19.81
C LYS A 129 -10.03 3.32 -18.77
N ALA A 130 -11.12 3.92 -18.27
CA ALA A 130 -11.93 3.35 -17.20
C ALA A 130 -12.37 1.90 -17.47
N ASP A 131 -12.82 1.62 -18.69
CA ASP A 131 -13.32 0.30 -19.10
C ASP A 131 -12.26 -0.56 -19.82
N THR A 132 -10.99 -0.14 -19.78
CA THR A 132 -9.86 -0.87 -20.35
C THR A 132 -9.34 -1.92 -19.37
N TYR A 133 -8.91 -3.07 -19.87
CA TYR A 133 -8.25 -4.10 -19.06
C TYR A 133 -6.74 -3.82 -18.89
N PRO A 134 -6.13 -4.24 -17.75
CA PRO A 134 -4.71 -3.97 -17.47
C PRO A 134 -3.73 -4.43 -18.53
N ASN A 135 -4.02 -5.52 -19.27
CA ASN A 135 -3.14 -6.02 -20.33
C ASN A 135 -2.98 -5.08 -21.53
N LYS A 136 -3.92 -4.13 -21.70
CA LYS A 136 -3.91 -3.10 -22.76
C LYS A 136 -3.24 -1.80 -22.32
N LEU A 137 -2.69 -1.73 -21.11
CA LEU A 137 -2.05 -0.55 -20.54
C LEU A 137 -0.53 -0.63 -20.62
N SER A 138 0.12 0.52 -20.84
CA SER A 138 1.56 0.64 -20.65
C SER A 138 1.96 0.51 -19.16
N GLY A 139 3.24 0.27 -18.88
CA GLY A 139 3.76 0.18 -17.51
C GLY A 139 3.46 1.44 -16.68
N GLY A 140 3.67 2.62 -17.24
CA GLY A 140 3.37 3.89 -16.57
C GLY A 140 1.86 4.10 -16.34
N GLN A 141 1.00 3.62 -17.26
CA GLN A 141 -0.44 3.66 -17.05
C GLN A 141 -0.86 2.70 -15.93
N LYS A 142 -0.33 1.48 -15.90
CA LYS A 142 -0.56 0.51 -14.80
C LYS A 142 -0.15 1.08 -13.44
N GLN A 143 0.99 1.77 -13.38
CA GLN A 143 1.44 2.43 -12.16
C GLN A 143 0.47 3.51 -11.69
N ARG A 144 -0.01 4.36 -12.60
CA ARG A 144 -1.00 5.40 -12.27
C ARG A 144 -2.33 4.82 -11.80
N VAL A 145 -2.78 3.71 -12.41
CA VAL A 145 -3.97 2.99 -11.93
C VAL A 145 -3.74 2.42 -10.52
N ALA A 146 -2.57 1.85 -10.24
CA ALA A 146 -2.24 1.33 -8.91
C ALA A 146 -2.21 2.44 -7.85
N ILE A 147 -1.76 3.65 -8.22
CA ILE A 147 -1.81 4.84 -7.36
C ILE A 147 -3.28 5.24 -7.11
N ALA A 148 -4.11 5.35 -8.16
CA ALA A 148 -5.52 5.67 -8.02
C ALA A 148 -6.26 4.64 -7.13
N ARG A 149 -5.96 3.35 -7.30
CA ARG A 149 -6.50 2.28 -6.44
C ARG A 149 -6.10 2.43 -4.97
N ALA A 150 -4.86 2.79 -4.69
CA ALA A 150 -4.41 3.04 -3.32
C ALA A 150 -5.13 4.27 -2.72
N LEU A 151 -5.30 5.35 -3.49
CA LEU A 151 -6.00 6.55 -3.06
C LEU A 151 -7.50 6.32 -2.82
N ALA A 152 -8.13 5.35 -3.49
CA ALA A 152 -9.55 5.02 -3.33
C ALA A 152 -9.91 4.61 -1.90
N MET A 153 -8.95 4.10 -1.13
CA MET A 153 -9.14 3.74 0.27
C MET A 153 -9.06 4.93 1.23
N ASN A 154 -8.72 6.13 0.74
CA ASN A 154 -8.49 7.34 1.56
C ASN A 154 -7.51 7.07 2.72
N PRO A 155 -6.29 6.58 2.42
CA PRO A 155 -5.32 6.18 3.43
C PRO A 155 -4.79 7.36 4.23
#